data_e0ea69ac9e390477be3ce85ffccda4bd
#
_entry.id   e0ea69ac9e390477be3ce85ffccda4bd
#
_cell.length_a   1.000
_cell.length_b   1.000
_cell.length_c   1.000
_cell.angle_alpha   90.00
_cell.angle_beta   90.00
_cell.angle_gamma   90.00
#
_symmetry.space_group_name_H-M   'P 1'
#
loop_
_entity.id
_entity.type
_entity.pdbx_description
1 polymer ?
#
loop_
_entity_poly.entity_id
_entity_poly.type
_entity_poly.pdbx_seq_one_letter_code
_entity_poly.pdbx_strand_id
1 'polypeptide(L)'
;MKVSALGRVFISPVYNRDLAERKLEIISVSQPSEYGKSRSASLPPFKFEALPETQHKPIQPERLNTTSVDALDSKSGLYGLAIRDHQETEAIKKHTESKSLEGIKRLVVIGDSLSDSHGRMKSKTLGLMLSSRQYHEGRFTNGFVWPDFISSDAYLKKHIKDKDVRDNFKLFNYAEGGAVTARYSKLDPTFILISHMSRQIRKHEKKEGFKPGDMVVLALSANDYMTFSKRDINKVMNCYRNQITKLVESKGVKHILVTGVPDLSTTALAQRKGQDYQQKMAKLSHDHNAAMQVLLKQMNEKYRDKGVAIKFFDFGGELSKLVTAANKVGYDTVTEEQAGYVDLRRYFGLGGWSQPFDPAHKHIFHDQVHPSQEVHQILASRMCDFIVNEFGSNG
;
A
#
# COMPACT_ATOMS: atom_id res chain seq x y z
N MET A 1 -29.28 -11.18 -23.97
CA MET A 1 -27.93 -11.63 -23.60
C MET A 1 -26.96 -10.45 -23.68
N LYS A 2 -26.66 -9.80 -22.57
CA LYS A 2 -25.69 -8.70 -22.48
C LYS A 2 -24.65 -9.05 -21.42
N VAL A 3 -23.72 -9.92 -21.78
CA VAL A 3 -22.59 -10.33 -20.90
C VAL A 3 -21.28 -9.60 -21.26
N SER A 4 -21.29 -8.71 -22.28
CA SER A 4 -20.06 -8.13 -22.83
C SER A 4 -19.51 -6.91 -22.09
N ALA A 5 -20.20 -6.34 -21.12
CA ALA A 5 -19.76 -5.11 -20.45
C ALA A 5 -18.85 -5.34 -19.25
N LEU A 6 -18.96 -6.46 -18.56
CA LEU A 6 -18.15 -6.75 -17.36
C LEU A 6 -16.75 -7.28 -17.68
N GLY A 7 -16.58 -7.97 -18.81
CA GLY A 7 -15.28 -8.52 -19.21
C GLY A 7 -14.25 -7.49 -19.68
N ARG A 8 -14.68 -6.26 -20.05
CA ARG A 8 -13.75 -5.21 -20.51
C ARG A 8 -13.17 -4.32 -19.41
N VAL A 9 -13.74 -4.36 -18.24
CA VAL A 9 -13.35 -3.45 -17.14
C VAL A 9 -12.09 -3.91 -16.41
N PHE A 10 -11.71 -5.18 -16.54
CA PHE A 10 -10.61 -5.77 -15.78
C PHE A 10 -9.52 -6.43 -16.61
N ILE A 11 -9.54 -6.29 -17.94
CA ILE A 11 -8.42 -6.73 -18.77
C ILE A 11 -7.29 -5.71 -18.60
N SER A 12 -6.13 -6.22 -18.18
CA SER A 12 -4.88 -5.49 -18.06
C SER A 12 -4.70 -4.47 -19.19
N PRO A 13 -4.21 -3.24 -18.93
CA PRO A 13 -3.98 -2.20 -19.95
C PRO A 13 -2.97 -2.57 -21.04
N VAL A 14 -2.54 -3.81 -21.14
CA VAL A 14 -1.53 -4.27 -22.10
C VAL A 14 -2.10 -4.48 -23.53
N TYR A 15 -3.42 -4.50 -23.71
CA TYR A 15 -4.04 -4.70 -25.04
C TYR A 15 -5.05 -3.59 -25.38
N ASN A 16 -4.60 -2.41 -25.67
CA ASN A 16 -5.17 -1.49 -26.67
C ASN A 16 -4.49 -0.11 -26.59
N ARG A 17 -3.36 0.01 -27.25
CA ARG A 17 -2.63 1.29 -27.37
C ARG A 17 -3.20 2.22 -28.45
N ASP A 18 -4.03 1.72 -29.38
CA ASP A 18 -4.36 2.45 -30.61
C ASP A 18 -5.71 3.18 -30.60
N LEU A 19 -6.49 3.11 -29.51
CA LEU A 19 -7.82 3.75 -29.46
C LEU A 19 -7.93 4.92 -28.50
N ALA A 20 -6.90 5.26 -27.73
CA ALA A 20 -6.95 6.32 -26.72
C ALA A 20 -6.41 7.68 -27.18
N GLU A 21 -5.76 7.77 -28.35
CA GLU A 21 -5.13 9.02 -28.82
C GLU A 21 -6.00 9.88 -29.73
N ARG A 22 -7.19 9.45 -30.09
CA ARG A 22 -8.11 10.27 -30.90
C ARG A 22 -9.40 10.59 -30.16
N LYS A 23 -9.37 11.56 -29.24
CA LYS A 23 -10.49 12.45 -28.87
C LYS A 23 -10.22 13.12 -27.54
N LEU A 24 -9.50 14.22 -27.58
CA LEU A 24 -9.52 15.24 -26.56
C LEU A 24 -9.17 16.58 -27.20
N GLU A 25 -10.11 17.14 -27.89
CA GLU A 25 -10.21 18.60 -28.08
C GLU A 25 -11.61 19.06 -27.68
N ILE A 26 -11.63 20.20 -26.99
CA ILE A 26 -12.74 21.09 -26.71
C ILE A 26 -13.71 20.64 -25.60
N ILE A 27 -13.78 21.38 -24.51
CA ILE A 27 -14.69 22.47 -24.22
C ILE A 27 -14.30 23.19 -22.91
N SER A 28 -14.30 24.49 -23.01
CA SER A 28 -14.04 25.49 -21.97
C SER A 28 -15.24 25.77 -21.07
N VAL A 29 -14.93 26.18 -19.83
CA VAL A 29 -15.57 27.17 -18.98
C VAL A 29 -17.06 27.09 -18.63
N SER A 30 -17.32 26.97 -17.34
CA SER A 30 -18.25 27.85 -16.62
C SER A 30 -18.03 27.75 -15.10
N GLN A 31 -18.05 28.89 -14.42
CA GLN A 31 -17.86 29.05 -12.99
C GLN A 31 -19.11 28.60 -12.20
N PRO A 32 -18.97 28.15 -10.95
CA PRO A 32 -20.11 27.98 -10.05
C PRO A 32 -20.22 29.15 -9.08
N SER A 33 -21.47 29.55 -8.87
CA SER A 33 -21.99 30.53 -7.94
C SER A 33 -21.71 30.23 -6.47
N GLU A 34 -21.62 31.27 -5.70
CA GLU A 34 -21.46 31.34 -4.25
C GLU A 34 -22.64 30.73 -3.48
N TYR A 35 -22.34 29.96 -2.41
CA TYR A 35 -23.19 29.90 -1.22
C TYR A 35 -22.41 29.43 0.02
N GLY A 36 -22.50 30.21 1.10
CA GLY A 36 -22.35 29.72 2.48
C GLY A 36 -20.96 29.77 3.13
N LYS A 37 -20.61 30.87 3.76
CA LYS A 37 -19.39 31.08 4.55
C LYS A 37 -19.47 30.42 5.90
N SER A 38 -18.51 29.51 6.16
CA SER A 38 -17.92 29.29 7.48
C SER A 38 -16.41 29.37 7.31
N ARG A 39 -15.77 30.36 7.92
CA ARG A 39 -14.33 30.62 7.80
C ARG A 39 -13.56 29.69 8.72
N SER A 40 -13.21 28.50 8.24
CA SER A 40 -11.99 27.83 8.66
C SER A 40 -10.89 28.23 7.67
N ALA A 41 -9.76 28.71 8.14
CA ALA A 41 -8.64 29.07 7.26
C ALA A 41 -8.16 27.80 6.54
N SER A 42 -8.65 27.59 5.32
CA SER A 42 -8.24 26.48 4.49
C SER A 42 -6.82 26.74 3.99
N LEU A 43 -5.94 25.75 4.18
CA LEU A 43 -4.64 25.78 3.51
C LEU A 43 -4.85 25.91 2.00
N PRO A 44 -4.01 26.70 1.30
CA PRO A 44 -4.07 26.79 -0.15
C PRO A 44 -3.89 25.40 -0.79
N PRO A 45 -4.32 25.20 -2.04
CA PRO A 45 -4.09 23.95 -2.75
C PRO A 45 -2.63 23.56 -2.72
N PHE A 46 -2.35 22.28 -2.48
CA PHE A 46 -0.98 21.76 -2.47
C PHE A 46 -0.41 21.91 -3.88
N LYS A 47 0.75 22.57 -3.99
CA LYS A 47 1.56 22.62 -5.19
C LYS A 47 2.91 22.00 -4.87
N PHE A 48 3.26 20.96 -5.57
CA PHE A 48 4.58 20.35 -5.56
C PHE A 48 5.20 20.56 -6.94
N GLU A 49 6.30 21.27 -6.98
CA GLU A 49 7.14 21.35 -8.19
C GLU A 49 8.01 20.10 -8.20
N ALA A 50 7.94 19.34 -9.29
CA ALA A 50 8.73 18.14 -9.44
C ALA A 50 10.22 18.48 -9.30
N LEU A 51 10.94 17.67 -8.54
CA LEU A 51 12.39 17.83 -8.42
C LEU A 51 13.06 17.71 -9.80
N PRO A 52 14.13 18.47 -10.07
CA PRO A 52 14.85 18.37 -11.33
C PRO A 52 15.26 16.91 -11.59
N GLU A 53 15.27 16.53 -12.85
CA GLU A 53 15.65 15.17 -13.27
C GLU A 53 17.08 14.86 -12.84
N THR A 54 17.24 14.33 -11.65
CA THR A 54 18.42 13.55 -11.34
C THR A 54 18.29 12.24 -12.10
N GLN A 55 19.32 11.87 -12.86
CA GLN A 55 19.35 10.57 -13.53
C GLN A 55 19.34 9.46 -12.47
N HIS A 56 18.15 9.05 -12.05
CA HIS A 56 18.01 7.85 -11.27
C HIS A 56 18.30 6.67 -12.20
N LYS A 57 19.52 6.16 -12.12
CA LYS A 57 19.80 4.84 -12.68
C LYS A 57 18.88 3.86 -11.93
N PRO A 58 18.09 3.06 -12.62
CA PRO A 58 17.39 1.95 -11.98
C PRO A 58 18.43 1.18 -11.19
N ILE A 59 18.15 0.89 -9.92
CA ILE A 59 18.96 -0.05 -9.17
C ILE A 59 18.74 -1.40 -9.85
N GLN A 60 19.62 -1.75 -10.78
CA GLN A 60 19.63 -3.10 -11.32
C GLN A 60 20.10 -4.01 -10.18
N PRO A 61 19.31 -5.01 -9.80
CA PRO A 61 19.79 -6.00 -8.87
C PRO A 61 20.98 -6.69 -9.53
N GLU A 62 22.17 -6.50 -8.97
CA GLU A 62 23.34 -7.28 -9.38
C GLU A 62 22.99 -8.74 -9.13
N ARG A 63 22.93 -9.53 -10.19
CA ARG A 63 22.87 -10.99 -10.08
C ARG A 63 24.17 -11.44 -9.45
N LEU A 64 24.14 -11.65 -8.16
CA LEU A 64 25.24 -12.32 -7.46
C LEU A 64 25.25 -13.80 -7.88
N ASN A 65 26.22 -14.18 -8.69
CA ASN A 65 26.58 -15.58 -8.88
C ASN A 65 27.17 -16.10 -7.56
N THR A 66 26.32 -16.48 -6.63
CA THR A 66 26.76 -17.10 -5.38
C THR A 66 26.59 -18.60 -5.48
N THR A 67 27.69 -19.29 -5.64
CA THR A 67 27.80 -20.76 -5.59
C THR A 67 27.96 -21.33 -4.17
N SER A 68 27.76 -20.57 -3.13
CA SER A 68 27.86 -21.08 -1.76
C SER A 68 26.89 -20.37 -0.81
N VAL A 69 25.68 -20.95 -0.70
CA VAL A 69 24.71 -20.59 0.34
C VAL A 69 24.77 -21.61 1.50
N ASP A 70 25.80 -22.46 1.56
CA ASP A 70 25.92 -23.58 2.50
C ASP A 70 26.16 -23.18 3.97
N ALA A 71 26.13 -21.91 4.31
CA ALA A 71 26.38 -21.44 5.67
C ALA A 71 25.18 -20.76 6.35
N LEU A 72 23.98 -20.83 5.76
CA LEU A 72 22.80 -20.21 6.37
C LEU A 72 22.00 -21.28 7.13
N ASP A 73 22.06 -21.18 8.46
CA ASP A 73 21.27 -21.94 9.41
C ASP A 73 19.79 -22.03 8.98
N SER A 74 19.11 -23.14 9.24
CA SER A 74 17.71 -23.44 8.86
C SER A 74 16.66 -22.47 9.40
N LYS A 75 17.07 -21.49 10.22
CA LYS A 75 16.29 -20.30 10.63
C LYS A 75 16.47 -19.10 9.70
N SER A 76 17.09 -19.28 8.57
CA SER A 76 17.69 -18.21 7.77
C SER A 76 16.97 -17.88 6.47
N GLY A 77 15.70 -18.15 6.33
CA GLY A 77 14.91 -17.58 5.24
C GLY A 77 15.03 -16.05 5.21
N LEU A 78 14.47 -15.42 4.21
CA LEU A 78 14.45 -13.96 4.06
C LEU A 78 14.00 -13.25 5.35
N TYR A 79 13.05 -13.83 6.07
CA TYR A 79 12.58 -13.33 7.35
C TYR A 79 13.69 -13.31 8.41
N GLY A 80 14.43 -14.39 8.56
CA GLY A 80 15.54 -14.47 9.52
C GLY A 80 16.67 -13.48 9.20
N LEU A 81 16.97 -13.27 7.92
CA LEU A 81 17.95 -12.29 7.47
C LEU A 81 17.47 -10.85 7.72
N ALA A 82 16.26 -10.55 7.34
CA ALA A 82 15.67 -9.23 7.53
C ALA A 82 15.53 -8.85 9.00
N ILE A 83 15.26 -9.82 9.88
CA ILE A 83 15.27 -9.61 11.34
C ILE A 83 16.68 -9.41 11.85
N ARG A 84 17.68 -10.13 11.38
CA ARG A 84 19.08 -9.92 11.78
C ARG A 84 19.58 -8.54 11.39
N ASP A 85 19.38 -8.13 10.15
CA ASP A 85 19.75 -6.78 9.69
C ASP A 85 19.04 -5.66 10.50
N HIS A 86 17.84 -5.97 11.01
CA HIS A 86 17.09 -5.06 11.88
C HIS A 86 17.54 -5.15 13.36
N GLN A 87 18.04 -6.31 13.78
CA GLN A 87 18.56 -6.55 15.15
C GLN A 87 19.98 -6.07 15.36
N GLU A 88 20.74 -5.72 14.32
CA GLU A 88 22.09 -5.12 14.46
C GLU A 88 22.04 -3.78 15.18
N THR A 89 20.87 -3.23 15.41
CA THR A 89 20.65 -2.20 16.41
C THR A 89 19.96 -2.78 17.64
N GLU A 90 20.68 -3.53 18.46
CA GLU A 90 20.25 -3.91 19.82
C GLU A 90 19.63 -2.72 20.59
N ALA A 91 20.14 -1.50 20.33
CA ALA A 91 19.62 -0.26 20.85
C ALA A 91 18.17 0.04 20.39
N ILE A 92 17.82 -0.23 19.13
CA ILE A 92 16.45 -0.01 18.62
C ILE A 92 15.50 -1.02 19.27
N LYS A 93 15.90 -2.28 19.35
CA LYS A 93 15.08 -3.33 19.98
C LYS A 93 14.80 -3.02 21.46
N LYS A 94 15.82 -2.67 22.21
CA LYS A 94 15.69 -2.31 23.62
C LYS A 94 14.84 -1.06 23.83
N HIS A 95 14.94 -0.09 22.94
CA HIS A 95 14.12 1.12 22.96
C HIS A 95 12.65 0.84 22.61
N THR A 96 12.39 -0.04 21.64
CA THR A 96 11.04 -0.45 21.26
C THR A 96 10.37 -1.32 22.32
N GLU A 97 11.12 -2.20 22.98
CA GLU A 97 10.60 -3.04 24.07
C GLU A 97 10.19 -2.23 25.32
N SER A 98 10.77 -1.06 25.54
CA SER A 98 10.42 -0.18 26.67
C SER A 98 9.17 0.66 26.44
N LYS A 99 8.71 0.81 25.19
CA LYS A 99 7.57 1.65 24.83
C LYS A 99 6.25 0.90 24.87
N SER A 100 5.18 1.61 25.22
CA SER A 100 3.83 1.09 25.15
C SER A 100 2.92 1.97 24.28
N LEU A 101 1.97 1.34 23.63
CA LEU A 101 0.95 1.98 22.79
C LEU A 101 -0.24 2.40 23.66
N GLU A 102 -0.03 3.46 24.47
CA GLU A 102 -1.12 4.02 25.24
C GLU A 102 -2.02 4.90 24.39
N GLY A 103 -3.32 4.76 24.56
CA GLY A 103 -4.31 5.54 23.82
C GLY A 103 -4.65 5.01 22.43
N ILE A 104 -3.97 4.01 21.90
CA ILE A 104 -4.33 3.34 20.64
C ILE A 104 -5.12 2.07 20.94
N LYS A 105 -6.40 2.08 20.62
CA LYS A 105 -7.35 1.00 20.95
C LYS A 105 -7.83 0.22 19.72
N ARG A 106 -7.77 0.84 18.55
CA ARG A 106 -8.27 0.25 17.30
C ARG A 106 -7.36 0.66 16.14
N LEU A 107 -7.18 -0.25 15.18
CA LEU A 107 -6.47 0.01 13.93
C LEU A 107 -7.47 0.08 12.79
N VAL A 108 -7.50 1.18 12.06
CA VAL A 108 -8.36 1.40 10.88
C VAL A 108 -7.49 1.49 9.64
N VAL A 109 -7.61 0.53 8.73
CA VAL A 109 -6.81 0.47 7.50
C VAL A 109 -7.64 0.90 6.30
N ILE A 110 -7.15 1.88 5.58
CA ILE A 110 -7.66 2.42 4.32
C ILE A 110 -6.58 2.14 3.29
N GLY A 111 -6.83 1.25 2.32
CA GLY A 111 -5.76 0.74 1.48
C GLY A 111 -6.22 0.15 0.15
N ASP A 112 -5.27 -0.42 -0.56
CA ASP A 112 -5.46 -1.10 -1.83
C ASP A 112 -5.20 -2.61 -1.73
N SER A 113 -4.74 -3.24 -2.82
CA SER A 113 -4.49 -4.69 -2.88
C SER A 113 -3.43 -5.17 -1.89
N LEU A 114 -2.43 -4.35 -1.57
CA LEU A 114 -1.39 -4.69 -0.60
C LEU A 114 -1.93 -4.82 0.83
N SER A 115 -3.13 -4.34 1.07
CA SER A 115 -3.77 -4.30 2.37
C SER A 115 -5.12 -5.04 2.42
N ASP A 116 -5.64 -5.58 1.31
CA ASP A 116 -6.96 -6.23 1.23
C ASP A 116 -6.95 -7.62 1.88
N SER A 117 -7.21 -7.68 3.18
CA SER A 117 -7.25 -8.92 3.97
C SER A 117 -8.61 -9.66 3.91
N HIS A 118 -9.60 -9.09 3.25
CA HIS A 118 -10.97 -9.63 3.24
C HIS A 118 -11.41 -10.15 1.87
N GLY A 119 -10.52 -10.14 0.88
CA GLY A 119 -10.86 -10.59 -0.47
C GLY A 119 -12.01 -9.77 -1.09
N ARG A 120 -12.05 -8.46 -0.86
CA ARG A 120 -13.17 -7.61 -1.32
C ARG A 120 -13.26 -7.56 -2.83
N MET A 121 -12.13 -7.57 -3.52
CA MET A 121 -12.10 -7.63 -4.98
C MET A 121 -12.62 -8.99 -5.48
N LYS A 122 -12.23 -10.10 -4.84
CA LYS A 122 -12.77 -11.44 -5.16
C LYS A 122 -14.29 -11.46 -5.00
N SER A 123 -14.80 -10.93 -3.89
CA SER A 123 -16.24 -10.87 -3.64
C SER A 123 -16.98 -10.00 -4.66
N LYS A 124 -16.44 -8.83 -5.03
CA LYS A 124 -17.03 -7.95 -6.03
C LYS A 124 -17.07 -8.53 -7.44
N THR A 125 -16.11 -9.37 -7.77
CA THR A 125 -16.00 -10.03 -9.06
C THR A 125 -16.65 -11.41 -9.08
N LEU A 126 -17.43 -11.75 -8.05
CA LEU A 126 -18.08 -13.06 -7.90
C LEU A 126 -17.08 -14.23 -8.02
N GLY A 127 -15.86 -14.02 -7.56
CA GLY A 127 -14.79 -15.01 -7.62
C GLY A 127 -14.05 -15.11 -8.95
N LEU A 128 -14.39 -14.28 -9.95
CA LEU A 128 -13.70 -14.27 -11.26
C LEU A 128 -12.25 -13.79 -11.16
N MET A 129 -11.95 -12.93 -10.21
CA MET A 129 -10.59 -12.55 -9.88
C MET A 129 -10.13 -13.25 -8.60
N LEU A 130 -8.81 -13.42 -8.46
CA LEU A 130 -8.18 -13.99 -7.29
C LEU A 130 -8.67 -15.40 -6.97
N SER A 131 -8.55 -16.28 -7.95
CA SER A 131 -8.83 -17.72 -7.77
C SER A 131 -8.13 -18.26 -6.53
N SER A 132 -8.87 -19.00 -5.69
CA SER A 132 -8.30 -19.65 -4.49
C SER A 132 -7.22 -20.68 -4.78
N ARG A 133 -7.02 -21.02 -6.05
CA ARG A 133 -5.90 -21.86 -6.51
C ARG A 133 -4.59 -21.09 -6.67
N GLN A 134 -4.66 -19.76 -6.79
CA GLN A 134 -3.51 -18.89 -7.03
C GLN A 134 -3.28 -17.94 -5.86
N TYR A 135 -4.34 -17.55 -5.17
CA TYR A 135 -4.34 -16.51 -4.15
C TYR A 135 -4.98 -16.99 -2.86
N HIS A 136 -4.37 -16.67 -1.75
CA HIS A 136 -4.86 -17.06 -0.44
C HIS A 136 -6.12 -16.27 -0.06
N GLU A 137 -7.27 -16.95 -0.06
CA GLU A 137 -8.56 -16.40 0.39
C GLU A 137 -8.94 -15.03 -0.22
N GLY A 138 -8.49 -14.76 -1.44
CA GLY A 138 -8.78 -13.52 -2.15
C GLY A 138 -7.89 -12.33 -1.78
N ARG A 139 -6.81 -12.57 -1.06
CA ARG A 139 -5.70 -11.63 -0.90
C ARG A 139 -4.85 -11.63 -2.17
N PHE A 140 -4.17 -10.53 -2.44
CA PHE A 140 -3.27 -10.43 -3.60
C PHE A 140 -1.87 -10.97 -3.27
N THR A 141 -1.82 -12.16 -2.72
CA THR A 141 -0.57 -12.84 -2.34
C THR A 141 -0.82 -14.34 -2.14
N ASN A 142 0.23 -15.12 -1.94
CA ASN A 142 0.16 -16.55 -1.63
C ASN A 142 -0.18 -16.88 -0.16
N GLY A 143 -0.46 -15.86 0.65
CA GLY A 143 -0.82 -16.05 2.05
C GLY A 143 -1.45 -14.81 2.67
N PHE A 144 -1.03 -14.43 3.87
CA PHE A 144 -1.53 -13.27 4.59
C PHE A 144 -0.85 -11.97 4.13
N VAL A 145 -1.59 -10.85 4.22
CA VAL A 145 -1.08 -9.50 3.98
C VAL A 145 -0.67 -8.82 5.30
N TRP A 146 0.10 -7.74 5.22
CA TRP A 146 0.63 -7.05 6.41
C TRP A 146 -0.43 -6.68 7.48
N PRO A 147 -1.69 -6.31 7.16
CA PRO A 147 -2.66 -6.01 8.21
C PRO A 147 -3.08 -7.22 9.04
N ASP A 148 -3.05 -8.43 8.44
CA ASP A 148 -3.34 -9.66 9.18
C ASP A 148 -2.27 -9.91 10.24
N PHE A 149 -0.99 -9.72 9.87
CA PHE A 149 0.13 -9.91 10.80
C PHE A 149 0.14 -8.85 11.89
N ILE A 150 0.08 -7.56 11.52
CA ILE A 150 0.28 -6.45 12.46
C ILE A 150 -0.80 -6.41 13.56
N SER A 151 -2.00 -6.93 13.27
CA SER A 151 -3.11 -7.01 14.24
C SER A 151 -3.08 -8.25 15.13
N SER A 152 -2.16 -9.19 14.88
CA SER A 152 -2.01 -10.40 15.68
C SER A 152 -1.31 -10.12 17.01
N ASP A 153 -1.36 -11.11 17.91
CA ASP A 153 -0.81 -10.97 19.27
C ASP A 153 0.71 -10.79 19.30
N ALA A 154 1.39 -11.27 18.27
CA ALA A 154 2.85 -11.20 18.16
C ALA A 154 3.38 -9.80 17.76
N TYR A 155 2.50 -8.88 17.36
CA TYR A 155 2.90 -7.55 16.85
C TYR A 155 2.37 -6.42 17.75
N LEU A 156 1.48 -5.54 17.28
CA LEU A 156 1.05 -4.36 18.02
C LEU A 156 0.47 -4.68 19.40
N LYS A 157 -0.28 -5.77 19.54
CA LYS A 157 -0.93 -6.13 20.81
C LYS A 157 0.07 -6.39 21.94
N LYS A 158 1.25 -6.94 21.65
CA LYS A 158 2.30 -7.17 22.68
C LYS A 158 2.79 -5.88 23.34
N HIS A 159 2.62 -4.74 22.67
CA HIS A 159 3.03 -3.42 23.15
C HIS A 159 1.88 -2.65 23.84
N ILE A 160 0.70 -3.26 24.01
CA ILE A 160 -0.43 -2.69 24.76
C ILE A 160 -0.39 -3.28 26.17
N LYS A 161 -0.06 -2.44 27.17
CA LYS A 161 0.03 -2.86 28.58
C LYS A 161 -1.35 -3.11 29.19
N ASP A 162 -2.32 -2.23 28.91
CA ASP A 162 -3.70 -2.39 29.36
C ASP A 162 -4.31 -3.67 28.78
N LYS A 163 -4.60 -4.62 29.67
CA LYS A 163 -5.14 -5.94 29.29
C LYS A 163 -6.49 -5.81 28.58
N ASP A 164 -7.38 -4.97 29.06
CA ASP A 164 -8.71 -4.83 28.48
C ASP A 164 -8.64 -4.22 27.08
N VAL A 165 -7.75 -3.26 26.87
CA VAL A 165 -7.47 -2.67 25.55
C VAL A 165 -6.85 -3.72 24.64
N ARG A 166 -5.88 -4.48 25.10
CA ARG A 166 -5.18 -5.52 24.33
C ARG A 166 -6.14 -6.63 23.89
N ASP A 167 -6.94 -7.16 24.82
CA ASP A 167 -7.86 -8.26 24.55
C ASP A 167 -9.02 -7.82 23.63
N ASN A 168 -9.39 -6.53 23.66
CA ASN A 168 -10.40 -5.91 22.81
C ASN A 168 -9.86 -5.14 21.62
N PHE A 169 -8.54 -5.20 21.33
CA PHE A 169 -7.94 -4.52 20.19
C PHE A 169 -8.50 -5.04 18.88
N LYS A 170 -9.03 -4.14 18.05
CA LYS A 170 -9.70 -4.49 16.80
C LYS A 170 -9.04 -3.87 15.57
N LEU A 171 -8.93 -4.69 14.53
CA LEU A 171 -8.62 -4.24 13.18
C LEU A 171 -9.91 -3.99 12.40
N PHE A 172 -10.06 -2.78 11.86
CA PHE A 172 -11.08 -2.41 10.89
C PHE A 172 -10.42 -2.15 9.53
N ASN A 173 -10.38 -3.17 8.70
CA ASN A 173 -9.75 -3.07 7.40
C ASN A 173 -10.79 -2.79 6.31
N TYR A 174 -10.64 -1.66 5.60
CA TYR A 174 -11.49 -1.24 4.48
C TYR A 174 -10.76 -1.27 3.14
N ALA A 175 -9.52 -1.72 3.13
CA ALA A 175 -8.72 -1.86 1.92
C ALA A 175 -9.44 -2.72 0.87
N GLU A 176 -9.20 -2.41 -0.38
CA GLU A 176 -9.83 -3.09 -1.51
C GLU A 176 -8.89 -3.08 -2.70
N GLY A 177 -8.69 -4.25 -3.30
CA GLY A 177 -7.86 -4.39 -4.49
C GLY A 177 -8.21 -3.39 -5.59
N GLY A 178 -7.20 -2.83 -6.25
CA GLY A 178 -7.37 -1.82 -7.28
C GLY A 178 -7.77 -0.42 -6.80
N ALA A 179 -7.92 -0.21 -5.48
CA ALA A 179 -8.33 1.09 -4.95
C ALA A 179 -7.32 2.19 -5.29
N VAL A 180 -7.85 3.39 -5.55
CA VAL A 180 -7.08 4.60 -5.86
C VAL A 180 -7.23 5.65 -4.76
N THR A 181 -6.30 6.59 -4.72
CA THR A 181 -6.36 7.70 -3.77
C THR A 181 -7.52 8.65 -4.10
N ALA A 182 -7.53 9.14 -5.32
CA ALA A 182 -8.47 10.16 -5.76
C ALA A 182 -9.59 9.58 -6.64
N ARG A 183 -10.76 10.21 -6.58
CA ARG A 183 -11.82 9.92 -7.53
C ARG A 183 -11.56 10.68 -8.83
N TYR A 184 -11.16 9.97 -9.89
CA TYR A 184 -10.78 10.60 -11.15
C TYR A 184 -11.96 10.96 -12.04
N SER A 185 -13.04 10.19 -12.03
CA SER A 185 -14.25 10.48 -12.80
C SER A 185 -15.52 10.11 -12.02
N LYS A 186 -16.60 10.83 -12.28
CA LYS A 186 -17.95 10.50 -11.79
C LYS A 186 -18.75 9.71 -12.81
N LEU A 187 -18.36 9.78 -14.08
CA LEU A 187 -19.09 9.22 -15.22
C LEU A 187 -18.44 7.97 -15.79
N ASP A 188 -17.14 7.78 -15.58
CA ASP A 188 -16.43 6.58 -16.03
C ASP A 188 -16.85 5.36 -15.19
N PRO A 189 -17.45 4.32 -15.79
CA PRO A 189 -17.86 3.12 -15.08
C PRO A 189 -16.73 2.48 -14.27
N THR A 190 -15.50 2.56 -14.74
CA THR A 190 -14.32 2.04 -14.03
C THR A 190 -14.18 2.67 -12.65
N PHE A 191 -14.26 4.01 -12.55
CA PHE A 191 -14.15 4.73 -11.28
C PHE A 191 -15.44 4.73 -10.45
N ILE A 192 -16.55 4.26 -11.00
CA ILE A 192 -17.78 3.97 -10.24
C ILE A 192 -17.60 2.69 -9.42
N LEU A 193 -17.01 1.65 -10.03
CA LEU A 193 -16.80 0.35 -9.41
C LEU A 193 -15.59 0.32 -8.47
N ILE A 194 -14.50 0.99 -8.86
CA ILE A 194 -13.26 1.01 -8.09
C ILE A 194 -13.44 1.84 -6.82
N SER A 195 -12.89 1.32 -5.73
CA SER A 195 -12.85 2.01 -4.46
C SER A 195 -11.84 3.15 -4.47
N HIS A 196 -12.05 4.14 -3.63
CA HIS A 196 -11.12 5.25 -3.42
C HIS A 196 -11.11 5.65 -1.94
N MET A 197 -10.06 6.33 -1.51
CA MET A 197 -9.80 6.69 -0.11
C MET A 197 -11.06 7.23 0.60
N SER A 198 -11.70 8.24 0.05
CA SER A 198 -12.86 8.86 0.69
C SER A 198 -14.10 7.94 0.76
N ARG A 199 -14.22 6.92 -0.12
CA ARG A 199 -15.27 5.90 -0.04
C ARG A 199 -15.03 4.95 1.13
N GLN A 200 -13.78 4.52 1.33
CA GLN A 200 -13.41 3.62 2.43
C GLN A 200 -13.57 4.32 3.78
N ILE A 201 -13.12 5.56 3.92
CA ILE A 201 -13.32 6.38 5.13
C ILE A 201 -14.81 6.52 5.45
N ARG A 202 -15.66 6.81 4.46
CA ARG A 202 -17.11 6.89 4.68
C ARG A 202 -17.74 5.56 5.06
N LYS A 203 -17.21 4.43 4.56
CA LYS A 203 -17.68 3.10 4.97
C LYS A 203 -17.42 2.85 6.45
N HIS A 204 -16.20 3.15 6.92
CA HIS A 204 -15.87 3.04 8.33
C HIS A 204 -16.78 3.93 9.17
N GLU A 205 -16.90 5.19 8.80
CA GLU A 205 -17.76 6.14 9.50
C GLU A 205 -19.21 5.66 9.66
N LYS A 206 -19.79 5.12 8.59
CA LYS A 206 -21.17 4.64 8.62
C LYS A 206 -21.39 3.36 9.44
N LYS A 207 -20.36 2.48 9.49
CA LYS A 207 -20.48 1.19 10.16
C LYS A 207 -20.11 1.24 11.64
N GLU A 208 -19.00 1.87 11.95
CA GLU A 208 -18.35 1.81 13.25
C GLU A 208 -18.19 3.19 13.91
N GLY A 209 -18.08 4.22 13.08
CA GLY A 209 -17.70 5.56 13.50
C GLY A 209 -16.24 5.65 13.98
N PHE A 210 -15.65 6.83 13.79
CA PHE A 210 -14.32 7.11 14.37
C PHE A 210 -14.46 7.38 15.87
N LYS A 211 -13.49 6.90 16.65
CA LYS A 211 -13.47 7.03 18.12
C LYS A 211 -12.11 7.54 18.59
N PRO A 212 -12.05 8.17 19.76
CA PRO A 212 -10.77 8.41 20.43
C PRO A 212 -10.02 7.09 20.59
N GLY A 213 -8.75 7.09 20.25
CA GLY A 213 -7.92 5.88 20.26
C GLY A 213 -7.90 5.10 18.95
N ASP A 214 -8.51 5.62 17.87
CA ASP A 214 -8.27 5.08 16.53
C ASP A 214 -6.92 5.53 16.00
N MET A 215 -6.15 4.55 15.53
CA MET A 215 -5.04 4.80 14.62
C MET A 215 -5.51 4.53 13.20
N VAL A 216 -5.41 5.51 12.32
CA VAL A 216 -5.80 5.38 10.92
C VAL A 216 -4.56 5.22 10.05
N VAL A 217 -4.48 4.12 9.31
CA VAL A 217 -3.42 3.88 8.31
C VAL A 217 -3.97 4.16 6.92
N LEU A 218 -3.31 5.04 6.18
CA LEU A 218 -3.62 5.40 4.80
C LEU A 218 -2.53 4.81 3.88
N ALA A 219 -2.86 3.70 3.20
CA ALA A 219 -1.92 2.90 2.39
C ALA A 219 -2.44 2.75 0.95
N LEU A 220 -2.30 3.81 0.16
CA LEU A 220 -2.83 3.93 -1.21
C LEU A 220 -1.84 4.64 -2.12
N SER A 221 -2.10 4.66 -3.40
CA SER A 221 -1.56 5.47 -4.51
C SER A 221 -0.84 4.69 -5.60
N ALA A 222 -0.36 3.47 -5.37
CA ALA A 222 0.30 2.68 -6.39
C ALA A 222 -0.59 2.49 -7.63
N ASN A 223 -1.88 2.23 -7.44
CA ASN A 223 -2.85 2.05 -8.53
C ASN A 223 -3.12 3.31 -9.34
N ASP A 224 -3.03 4.49 -8.73
CA ASP A 224 -3.15 5.75 -9.45
C ASP A 224 -2.13 5.81 -10.60
N TYR A 225 -0.89 5.36 -10.36
CA TYR A 225 0.23 5.42 -11.29
C TYR A 225 0.32 4.22 -12.22
N MET A 226 0.31 3.01 -11.66
CA MET A 226 0.51 1.78 -12.43
C MET A 226 -0.74 1.35 -13.20
N THR A 227 -1.88 1.26 -12.51
CA THR A 227 -3.10 0.69 -13.08
C THR A 227 -3.83 1.70 -13.96
N PHE A 228 -3.91 2.95 -13.53
CA PHE A 228 -4.68 3.98 -14.20
C PHE A 228 -3.83 5.03 -14.90
N SER A 229 -2.51 4.89 -14.88
CA SER A 229 -1.57 5.78 -15.57
C SER A 229 -1.78 7.27 -15.27
N LYS A 230 -2.30 7.60 -14.07
CA LYS A 230 -2.42 8.98 -13.63
C LYS A 230 -1.05 9.48 -13.19
N ARG A 231 -0.75 10.77 -13.44
CA ARG A 231 0.55 11.36 -13.15
C ARG A 231 0.43 12.65 -12.35
N ASP A 232 -0.77 13.02 -11.98
CA ASP A 232 -1.06 14.25 -11.24
C ASP A 232 -0.84 14.00 -9.75
N ILE A 233 0.41 14.12 -9.32
CA ILE A 233 0.83 13.99 -7.92
C ILE A 233 0.11 15.04 -7.07
N ASN A 234 -0.06 16.26 -7.57
CA ASN A 234 -0.75 17.32 -6.83
C ASN A 234 -2.20 16.95 -6.51
N LYS A 235 -2.90 16.30 -7.44
CA LYS A 235 -4.26 15.81 -7.19
C LYS A 235 -4.29 14.74 -6.11
N VAL A 236 -3.33 13.83 -6.11
CA VAL A 236 -3.18 12.80 -5.08
C VAL A 236 -2.90 13.44 -3.72
N MET A 237 -1.94 14.37 -3.65
CA MET A 237 -1.59 15.09 -2.42
C MET A 237 -2.76 15.92 -1.87
N ASN A 238 -3.51 16.60 -2.74
CA ASN A 238 -4.71 17.34 -2.33
C ASN A 238 -5.80 16.39 -1.77
N CYS A 239 -5.93 15.18 -2.32
CA CYS A 239 -6.83 14.18 -1.77
C CYS A 239 -6.40 13.76 -0.34
N TYR A 240 -5.13 13.44 -0.12
CA TYR A 240 -4.59 13.14 1.21
C TYR A 240 -4.83 14.30 2.18
N ARG A 241 -4.49 15.53 1.79
CA ARG A 241 -4.71 16.73 2.61
C ARG A 241 -6.17 16.82 3.06
N ASN A 242 -7.10 16.70 2.12
CA ASN A 242 -8.52 16.83 2.41
C ASN A 242 -9.04 15.71 3.33
N GLN A 243 -8.57 14.47 3.14
CA GLN A 243 -8.99 13.36 3.98
C GLN A 243 -8.36 13.43 5.38
N ILE A 244 -7.08 13.79 5.50
CA ILE A 244 -6.42 14.01 6.80
C ILE A 244 -7.10 15.15 7.54
N THR A 245 -7.38 16.27 6.88
CA THR A 245 -8.14 17.40 7.48
C THR A 245 -9.48 16.91 8.02
N LYS A 246 -10.23 16.13 7.24
CA LYS A 246 -11.51 15.59 7.67
C LYS A 246 -11.36 14.63 8.86
N LEU A 247 -10.38 13.74 8.85
CA LEU A 247 -10.11 12.81 9.96
C LEU A 247 -9.79 13.54 11.25
N VAL A 248 -8.97 14.59 11.17
CA VAL A 248 -8.59 15.38 12.35
C VAL A 248 -9.71 16.31 12.81
N GLU A 249 -10.21 17.17 11.91
CA GLU A 249 -11.11 18.26 12.31
C GLU A 249 -12.55 17.81 12.54
N SER A 250 -13.03 16.83 11.74
CA SER A 250 -14.42 16.38 11.83
C SER A 250 -14.59 15.08 12.59
N LYS A 251 -13.53 14.27 12.75
CA LYS A 251 -13.62 12.95 13.38
C LYS A 251 -12.78 12.80 14.64
N GLY A 252 -11.96 13.77 14.95
CA GLY A 252 -11.14 13.79 16.16
C GLY A 252 -10.01 12.75 16.19
N VAL A 253 -9.61 12.21 15.01
CA VAL A 253 -8.51 11.26 14.91
C VAL A 253 -7.19 11.94 15.25
N LYS A 254 -6.41 11.33 16.15
CA LYS A 254 -5.13 11.88 16.61
C LYS A 254 -3.91 11.11 16.09
N HIS A 255 -4.06 9.87 15.70
CA HIS A 255 -2.97 9.01 15.25
C HIS A 255 -3.19 8.61 13.79
N ILE A 256 -2.36 9.12 12.89
CA ILE A 256 -2.45 8.85 11.46
C ILE A 256 -1.09 8.38 10.96
N LEU A 257 -1.06 7.20 10.34
CA LEU A 257 0.09 6.66 9.63
C LEU A 257 -0.19 6.73 8.13
N VAL A 258 0.72 7.31 7.37
CA VAL A 258 0.66 7.31 5.91
C VAL A 258 1.83 6.46 5.41
N THR A 259 1.56 5.47 4.57
CA THR A 259 2.62 4.70 3.94
C THR A 259 3.07 5.37 2.64
N GLY A 260 4.36 5.35 2.38
CA GLY A 260 4.92 5.71 1.08
C GLY A 260 4.50 4.71 -0.01
N VAL A 261 4.61 5.13 -1.26
CA VAL A 261 4.49 4.24 -2.42
C VAL A 261 5.81 3.46 -2.56
N PRO A 262 5.77 2.13 -2.77
CA PRO A 262 6.98 1.38 -3.07
C PRO A 262 7.64 1.89 -4.37
N ASP A 263 8.92 1.58 -4.56
CA ASP A 263 9.53 1.84 -5.85
C ASP A 263 8.91 0.94 -6.91
N LEU A 264 7.97 1.51 -7.66
CA LEU A 264 7.20 0.79 -8.69
C LEU A 264 8.05 0.30 -9.86
N SER A 265 9.28 0.79 -9.99
CA SER A 265 10.23 0.35 -11.02
C SER A 265 10.79 -1.05 -10.74
N THR A 266 10.79 -1.48 -9.49
CA THR A 266 11.32 -2.78 -9.07
C THR A 266 10.35 -3.94 -9.29
N THR A 267 9.08 -3.66 -9.60
CA THR A 267 8.07 -4.69 -9.82
C THR A 267 8.40 -5.56 -11.04
N ALA A 268 8.04 -6.84 -11.00
CA ALA A 268 8.21 -7.75 -12.14
C ALA A 268 7.54 -7.21 -13.42
N LEU A 269 6.40 -6.51 -13.28
CA LEU A 269 5.75 -5.82 -14.41
C LEU A 269 6.68 -4.75 -15.02
N ALA A 270 7.32 -3.93 -14.20
CA ALA A 270 8.18 -2.87 -14.70
C ALA A 270 9.43 -3.43 -15.35
N GLN A 271 10.00 -4.50 -14.80
CA GLN A 271 11.12 -5.22 -15.40
C GLN A 271 10.78 -5.71 -16.81
N ARG A 272 9.61 -6.29 -17.02
CA ARG A 272 9.17 -6.75 -18.35
C ARG A 272 8.86 -5.62 -19.33
N LYS A 273 8.39 -4.47 -18.84
CA LYS A 273 8.08 -3.31 -19.70
C LYS A 273 9.32 -2.54 -20.17
N GLY A 274 10.48 -2.85 -19.62
CA GLY A 274 11.75 -2.28 -20.03
C GLY A 274 12.10 -0.95 -19.38
N GLN A 275 13.27 -0.46 -19.72
CA GLN A 275 13.97 0.62 -19.03
C GLN A 275 13.20 1.95 -18.97
N ASP A 276 12.58 2.37 -20.06
CA ASP A 276 11.81 3.63 -20.11
C ASP A 276 10.64 3.62 -19.12
N TYR A 277 9.97 2.47 -19.00
CA TYR A 277 8.87 2.32 -18.04
C TYR A 277 9.39 2.29 -16.61
N GLN A 278 10.51 1.62 -16.35
CA GLN A 278 11.16 1.58 -15.05
C GLN A 278 11.55 2.99 -14.59
N GLN A 279 12.28 3.76 -15.42
CA GLN A 279 12.68 5.13 -15.09
C GLN A 279 11.48 6.01 -14.73
N LYS A 280 10.40 5.90 -15.51
CA LYS A 280 9.16 6.63 -15.27
C LYS A 280 8.49 6.24 -13.95
N MET A 281 8.46 4.96 -13.62
CA MET A 281 7.87 4.49 -12.37
C MET A 281 8.73 4.86 -11.17
N ALA A 282 10.06 4.76 -11.28
CA ALA A 282 11.01 5.21 -10.26
C ALA A 282 10.81 6.70 -9.94
N LYS A 283 10.76 7.54 -10.99
CA LYS A 283 10.52 8.98 -10.81
C LYS A 283 9.19 9.28 -10.14
N LEU A 284 8.10 8.63 -10.57
CA LEU A 284 6.78 8.83 -9.96
C LEU A 284 6.74 8.41 -8.49
N SER A 285 7.36 7.29 -8.14
CA SER A 285 7.45 6.82 -6.75
C SER A 285 8.25 7.79 -5.89
N HIS A 286 9.40 8.23 -6.39
CA HIS A 286 10.25 9.20 -5.69
C HIS A 286 9.52 10.55 -5.48
N ASP A 287 8.98 11.13 -6.54
CA ASP A 287 8.29 12.43 -6.47
C ASP A 287 7.05 12.37 -5.57
N HIS A 288 6.31 11.25 -5.60
CA HIS A 288 5.18 11.03 -4.70
C HIS A 288 5.63 11.04 -3.23
N ASN A 289 6.66 10.26 -2.89
CA ASN A 289 7.12 10.14 -1.52
C ASN A 289 7.71 11.46 -1.00
N ALA A 290 8.45 12.19 -1.83
CA ALA A 290 8.95 13.51 -1.50
C ALA A 290 7.81 14.52 -1.26
N ALA A 291 6.82 14.55 -2.16
CA ALA A 291 5.64 15.41 -2.01
C ALA A 291 4.81 15.06 -0.77
N MET A 292 4.71 13.77 -0.44
CA MET A 292 4.02 13.31 0.76
C MET A 292 4.71 13.80 2.03
N GLN A 293 6.02 13.67 2.12
CA GLN A 293 6.77 14.15 3.30
C GLN A 293 6.59 15.66 3.50
N VAL A 294 6.62 16.46 2.41
CA VAL A 294 6.35 17.91 2.46
C VAL A 294 4.93 18.17 2.96
N LEU A 295 3.94 17.44 2.43
CA LEU A 295 2.55 17.56 2.86
C LEU A 295 2.38 17.24 4.34
N LEU A 296 2.95 16.13 4.81
CA LEU A 296 2.79 15.71 6.20
C LEU A 296 3.49 16.65 7.18
N LYS A 297 4.63 17.24 6.78
CA LYS A 297 5.28 18.31 7.55
C LYS A 297 4.33 19.51 7.75
N GLN A 298 3.67 19.96 6.67
CA GLN A 298 2.69 21.07 6.74
C GLN A 298 1.48 20.71 7.61
N MET A 299 1.00 19.45 7.52
CA MET A 299 -0.15 19.01 8.33
C MET A 299 0.20 18.89 9.82
N ASN A 300 1.38 18.36 10.16
CA ASN A 300 1.85 18.30 11.54
C ASN A 300 2.01 19.70 12.14
N GLU A 301 2.55 20.65 11.38
CA GLU A 301 2.65 22.04 11.80
C GLU A 301 1.27 22.63 12.07
N LYS A 302 0.32 22.45 11.16
CA LYS A 302 -1.07 22.94 11.30
C LYS A 302 -1.76 22.38 12.54
N TYR A 303 -1.48 21.14 12.92
CA TYR A 303 -2.18 20.44 14.01
C TYR A 303 -1.34 20.25 15.28
N ARG A 304 -0.21 20.93 15.38
CA ARG A 304 0.71 20.83 16.53
C ARG A 304 -0.03 20.97 17.86
N ASP A 305 -0.82 22.01 18.00
CA ASP A 305 -1.50 22.33 19.26
C ASP A 305 -2.71 21.43 19.56
N LYS A 306 -3.08 20.53 18.63
CA LYS A 306 -4.19 19.58 18.79
C LYS A 306 -3.76 18.21 19.29
N GLY A 307 -2.47 18.01 19.53
CA GLY A 307 -1.91 16.71 19.94
C GLY A 307 -2.13 15.64 18.88
N VAL A 308 -2.06 16.01 17.59
CA VAL A 308 -2.19 15.08 16.45
C VAL A 308 -0.81 14.66 15.99
N ALA A 309 -0.58 13.37 15.87
CA ALA A 309 0.61 12.77 15.30
C ALA A 309 0.30 12.19 13.91
N ILE A 310 0.95 12.72 12.88
CA ILE A 310 0.86 12.22 11.52
C ILE A 310 2.25 11.79 11.10
N LYS A 311 2.44 10.47 10.87
CA LYS A 311 3.74 9.89 10.59
C LYS A 311 3.78 9.28 9.20
N PHE A 312 4.98 9.25 8.62
CA PHE A 312 5.25 8.68 7.31
C PHE A 312 6.07 7.40 7.48
N PHE A 313 5.52 6.27 7.07
CA PHE A 313 6.27 5.02 6.98
C PHE A 313 6.81 4.85 5.56
N ASP A 314 8.12 4.84 5.42
CA ASP A 314 8.79 4.68 4.13
C ASP A 314 8.74 3.22 3.64
N PHE A 315 7.54 2.83 3.20
CA PHE A 315 7.30 1.49 2.66
C PHE A 315 8.25 1.17 1.49
N GLY A 316 8.53 2.17 0.65
CA GLY A 316 9.43 2.00 -0.50
C GLY A 316 10.87 1.72 -0.07
N GLY A 317 11.39 2.50 0.87
CA GLY A 317 12.73 2.29 1.42
C GLY A 317 12.87 0.93 2.11
N GLU A 318 11.86 0.52 2.87
CA GLU A 318 11.86 -0.78 3.54
C GLU A 318 11.80 -1.95 2.54
N LEU A 319 10.97 -1.85 1.50
CA LEU A 319 10.94 -2.84 0.43
C LEU A 319 12.28 -2.92 -0.33
N SER A 320 12.92 -1.78 -0.61
CA SER A 320 14.22 -1.75 -1.30
C SER A 320 15.33 -2.43 -0.49
N LYS A 321 15.37 -2.19 0.83
CA LYS A 321 16.29 -2.89 1.74
C LYS A 321 16.05 -4.40 1.69
N LEU A 322 14.78 -4.80 1.67
CA LEU A 322 14.37 -6.20 1.64
C LEU A 322 14.73 -6.87 0.32
N VAL A 323 14.54 -6.20 -0.83
CA VAL A 323 15.00 -6.67 -2.14
C VAL A 323 16.51 -6.91 -2.14
N THR A 324 17.27 -5.96 -1.59
CA THR A 324 18.73 -6.09 -1.48
C THR A 324 19.14 -7.30 -0.62
N ALA A 325 18.47 -7.50 0.51
CA ALA A 325 18.72 -8.65 1.38
C ALA A 325 18.32 -9.97 0.72
N ALA A 326 17.19 -9.99 0.02
CA ALA A 326 16.69 -11.16 -0.69
C ALA A 326 17.64 -11.63 -1.79
N ASN A 327 18.22 -10.70 -2.55
CA ASN A 327 19.24 -11.02 -3.55
C ASN A 327 20.46 -11.72 -2.96
N LYS A 328 20.90 -11.30 -1.75
CA LYS A 328 22.06 -11.94 -1.07
C LYS A 328 21.81 -13.40 -0.69
N VAL A 329 20.56 -13.80 -0.54
CA VAL A 329 20.18 -15.18 -0.14
C VAL A 329 19.52 -15.97 -1.26
N GLY A 330 19.65 -15.50 -2.52
CA GLY A 330 19.24 -16.23 -3.72
C GLY A 330 17.76 -16.22 -4.02
N TYR A 331 17.00 -15.22 -3.53
CA TYR A 331 15.63 -15.00 -3.96
C TYR A 331 15.60 -14.39 -5.37
N ASP A 332 14.61 -14.78 -6.16
CA ASP A 332 14.30 -14.09 -7.41
C ASP A 332 13.56 -12.78 -7.07
N THR A 333 14.19 -11.66 -7.44
CA THR A 333 13.66 -10.30 -7.20
C THR A 333 13.22 -9.61 -8.49
N VAL A 334 13.24 -10.33 -9.61
CA VAL A 334 12.99 -9.80 -10.96
C VAL A 334 11.70 -10.36 -11.55
N THR A 335 11.45 -11.65 -11.35
CA THR A 335 10.27 -12.33 -11.90
C THR A 335 9.25 -12.63 -10.81
N GLU A 336 8.04 -12.93 -11.24
CA GLU A 336 6.94 -13.35 -10.37
C GLU A 336 6.81 -14.88 -10.31
N GLU A 337 6.30 -15.36 -9.17
CA GLU A 337 5.96 -16.76 -8.95
C GLU A 337 4.81 -17.20 -9.88
N GLN A 338 3.86 -16.31 -10.16
CA GLN A 338 2.68 -16.61 -10.96
C GLN A 338 2.35 -15.55 -11.99
N ALA A 339 1.91 -15.99 -13.17
CA ALA A 339 1.56 -15.16 -14.31
C ALA A 339 0.18 -14.50 -14.17
N GLY A 340 0.02 -13.55 -13.25
CA GLY A 340 -1.14 -12.66 -13.21
C GLY A 340 -2.38 -13.18 -12.46
N TYR A 341 -3.30 -12.27 -12.15
CA TYR A 341 -4.45 -12.47 -11.26
C TYR A 341 -5.78 -12.76 -11.98
N VAL A 342 -5.80 -12.83 -13.31
CA VAL A 342 -6.94 -13.28 -14.10
C VAL A 342 -6.48 -14.30 -15.14
N ASP A 343 -6.51 -15.57 -14.74
CA ASP A 343 -6.35 -16.66 -15.68
C ASP A 343 -7.66 -17.47 -15.73
N LEU A 344 -8.48 -17.17 -16.73
CA LEU A 344 -9.76 -17.84 -16.92
C LEU A 344 -9.59 -19.36 -17.17
N ARG A 345 -8.50 -19.80 -17.80
CA ARG A 345 -8.21 -21.22 -17.99
C ARG A 345 -8.03 -21.92 -16.64
N ARG A 346 -7.23 -21.33 -15.75
CA ARG A 346 -7.01 -21.84 -14.40
C ARG A 346 -8.27 -21.71 -13.55
N TYR A 347 -9.03 -20.65 -13.70
CA TYR A 347 -10.32 -20.47 -13.04
C TYR A 347 -11.29 -21.61 -13.35
N PHE A 348 -11.42 -21.99 -14.62
CA PHE A 348 -12.27 -23.11 -15.05
C PHE A 348 -11.62 -24.50 -14.91
N GLY A 349 -10.41 -24.58 -14.37
CA GLY A 349 -9.71 -25.86 -14.20
C GLY A 349 -9.13 -26.44 -15.49
N LEU A 350 -9.04 -25.65 -16.55
CA LEU A 350 -8.54 -26.06 -17.88
C LEU A 350 -7.02 -25.86 -18.03
N GLY A 351 -6.37 -25.27 -17.04
CA GLY A 351 -4.92 -25.13 -16.98
C GLY A 351 -4.34 -25.91 -15.81
N GLY A 352 -3.08 -26.29 -15.88
CA GLY A 352 -2.39 -26.93 -14.76
C GLY A 352 -2.58 -26.15 -13.46
N TRP A 353 -2.64 -26.85 -12.35
CA TRP A 353 -2.73 -26.26 -11.03
C TRP A 353 -1.52 -25.34 -10.82
N SER A 354 -1.75 -24.12 -10.34
CA SER A 354 -0.67 -23.44 -9.66
C SER A 354 -0.25 -24.32 -8.52
N GLN A 355 1.04 -24.58 -8.39
CA GLN A 355 1.58 -25.29 -7.24
C GLN A 355 1.00 -24.66 -5.98
N PRO A 356 0.53 -25.42 -5.00
CA PRO A 356 0.30 -24.88 -3.67
C PRO A 356 1.57 -24.17 -3.22
N PHE A 357 1.42 -23.19 -2.32
CA PHE A 357 2.55 -22.50 -1.72
C PHE A 357 3.69 -23.49 -1.48
N ASP A 358 4.74 -23.34 -2.26
CA ASP A 358 5.97 -24.10 -2.07
C ASP A 358 6.95 -23.17 -1.33
N PRO A 359 7.27 -23.47 -0.07
CA PRO A 359 8.27 -22.72 0.68
C PRO A 359 9.66 -22.75 0.05
N ALA A 360 9.89 -23.62 -0.94
CA ALA A 360 11.11 -23.64 -1.75
C ALA A 360 11.11 -22.57 -2.86
N HIS A 361 9.97 -22.00 -3.21
CA HIS A 361 9.91 -20.90 -4.16
C HIS A 361 10.42 -19.60 -3.54
N LYS A 362 11.59 -19.21 -3.98
CA LYS A 362 12.31 -18.03 -3.46
C LYS A 362 12.02 -16.79 -4.31
N HIS A 363 10.74 -16.39 -4.44
CA HIS A 363 10.34 -15.17 -5.12
C HIS A 363 9.87 -14.12 -4.13
N ILE A 364 10.29 -12.86 -4.32
CA ILE A 364 9.74 -11.76 -3.54
C ILE A 364 8.38 -11.28 -4.09
N PHE A 365 8.11 -11.50 -5.38
CA PHE A 365 6.84 -11.19 -6.00
C PHE A 365 6.01 -12.46 -6.24
N HIS A 366 4.80 -12.46 -5.71
CA HIS A 366 3.81 -13.51 -5.96
C HIS A 366 3.23 -13.38 -7.37
N ASP A 367 2.88 -12.17 -7.78
CA ASP A 367 2.47 -11.84 -9.15
C ASP A 367 3.25 -10.63 -9.68
N GLN A 368 2.81 -10.08 -10.81
CA GLN A 368 3.51 -9.00 -11.51
C GLN A 368 3.82 -7.77 -10.67
N VAL A 369 3.08 -7.54 -9.59
CA VAL A 369 3.18 -6.31 -8.78
C VAL A 369 3.04 -6.55 -7.28
N HIS A 370 2.52 -7.72 -6.88
CA HIS A 370 2.22 -7.99 -5.48
C HIS A 370 3.29 -8.87 -4.85
N PRO A 371 3.78 -8.51 -3.66
CA PRO A 371 4.78 -9.30 -2.96
C PRO A 371 4.20 -10.59 -2.37
N SER A 372 5.10 -11.53 -2.05
CA SER A 372 4.77 -12.76 -1.35
C SER A 372 4.39 -12.51 0.12
N GLN A 373 3.77 -13.51 0.76
CA GLN A 373 3.43 -13.47 2.20
C GLN A 373 4.65 -13.14 3.07
N GLU A 374 5.81 -13.72 2.77
CA GLU A 374 7.02 -13.51 3.56
C GLU A 374 7.44 -12.04 3.57
N VAL A 375 7.36 -11.38 2.42
CA VAL A 375 7.59 -9.93 2.30
C VAL A 375 6.57 -9.14 3.13
N HIS A 376 5.28 -9.50 3.07
CA HIS A 376 4.25 -8.86 3.89
C HIS A 376 4.50 -9.01 5.38
N GLN A 377 4.98 -10.19 5.82
CA GLN A 377 5.30 -10.45 7.22
C GLN A 377 6.45 -9.58 7.72
N ILE A 378 7.52 -9.45 6.92
CA ILE A 378 8.68 -8.61 7.25
C ILE A 378 8.27 -7.14 7.32
N LEU A 379 7.51 -6.66 6.34
CA LEU A 379 7.00 -5.29 6.33
C LEU A 379 6.09 -5.01 7.53
N ALA A 380 5.26 -5.97 7.94
CA ALA A 380 4.43 -5.85 9.14
C ALA A 380 5.28 -5.72 10.41
N SER A 381 6.36 -6.49 10.53
CA SER A 381 7.29 -6.39 11.67
C SER A 381 7.92 -4.99 11.72
N ARG A 382 8.47 -4.51 10.62
CA ARG A 382 9.10 -3.18 10.55
C ARG A 382 8.12 -2.05 10.79
N MET A 383 6.90 -2.16 10.26
CA MET A 383 5.84 -1.19 10.50
C MET A 383 5.40 -1.21 11.97
N CYS A 384 5.34 -2.38 12.62
CA CYS A 384 5.06 -2.49 14.05
C CYS A 384 6.09 -1.74 14.87
N ASP A 385 7.38 -1.99 14.64
CA ASP A 385 8.47 -1.30 15.34
C ASP A 385 8.43 0.22 15.10
N PHE A 386 8.15 0.64 13.87
CA PHE A 386 7.95 2.05 13.54
C PHE A 386 6.78 2.66 14.31
N ILE A 387 5.63 2.00 14.35
CA ILE A 387 4.44 2.48 15.08
C ILE A 387 4.76 2.62 16.57
N VAL A 388 5.40 1.63 17.16
CA VAL A 388 5.76 1.66 18.58
C VAL A 388 6.76 2.78 18.86
N ASN A 389 7.73 2.98 17.97
CA ASN A 389 8.72 4.06 18.16
C ASN A 389 8.14 5.46 18.01
N GLU A 390 7.23 5.66 17.05
CA GLU A 390 6.71 6.98 16.69
C GLU A 390 5.45 7.40 17.44
N PHE A 391 4.67 6.44 17.94
CA PHE A 391 3.41 6.70 18.63
C PHE A 391 3.38 6.16 20.07
N GLY A 392 4.34 5.31 20.45
CA GLY A 392 4.45 4.79 21.80
C GLY A 392 5.03 5.81 22.77
N SER A 393 4.61 5.72 24.03
CA SER A 393 5.16 6.45 25.15
C SER A 393 6.12 5.58 25.97
N ASN A 394 7.12 6.20 26.59
CA ASN A 394 7.92 5.53 27.58
C ASN A 394 7.01 5.22 28.78
N GLY A 395 6.92 3.94 29.10
CA GLY A 395 6.08 3.46 30.18
C GLY A 395 6.70 3.62 31.56
#